data_3e4a4f35eb701638f239d864da2d6325
#
_entry.id   3e4a4f35eb701638f239d864da2d6325
#
_cell.length_a   1.000
_cell.length_b   1.000
_cell.length_c   1.000
_cell.angle_alpha   90.00
_cell.angle_beta   90.00
_cell.angle_gamma   90.00
#
_symmetry.space_group_name_H-M   'P 1'
#
loop_
_entity.id
_entity.type
_entity.pdbx_description
1 polymer ?
#
loop_
_entity_poly.entity_id
_entity_poly.type
_entity_poly.pdbx_seq_one_letter_code
_entity_poly.pdbx_strand_id
1 'polypeptide(L)'
;MPVVLERALKIVRGTVLIEGIDSRNIEYIKSEHIYCNLYLTDGQEFLLRESMKALEDRLETVGFIKIFRGCLVNMEQVEEMKNGKVYMHGGTVLQISSRLKASVEKNTPASV
;
A
#
# COMPACT_ATOMS: atom_id res chain seq x y z
N MET A 1 17.34 -9.69 0.25
CA MET A 1 17.03 -9.24 1.62
C MET A 1 16.49 -7.83 1.59
N PRO A 2 15.39 -7.58 2.27
CA PRO A 2 14.86 -6.22 2.33
C PRO A 2 15.80 -5.28 3.08
N VAL A 3 15.82 -4.03 2.66
CA VAL A 3 16.57 -2.98 3.33
C VAL A 3 15.67 -2.35 4.39
N VAL A 4 16.21 -2.12 5.57
CA VAL A 4 15.46 -1.48 6.65
C VAL A 4 15.56 0.04 6.51
N LEU A 5 14.41 0.69 6.43
CA LEU A 5 14.31 2.14 6.36
C LEU A 5 13.73 2.64 7.67
N GLU A 6 14.38 3.62 8.29
CA GLU A 6 13.97 4.12 9.60
C GLU A 6 13.57 5.60 9.60
N ARG A 7 13.47 6.20 8.45
CA ARG A 7 13.10 7.60 8.35
C ARG A 7 11.59 7.78 8.20
N ALA A 8 11.12 8.91 8.71
CA ALA A 8 9.72 9.26 8.59
C ALA A 8 9.33 9.58 7.15
N LEU A 9 8.05 9.47 6.86
CA LEU A 9 7.51 9.83 5.56
C LEU A 9 7.61 11.33 5.32
N LYS A 10 7.82 11.70 4.08
CA LYS A 10 7.91 13.08 3.66
C LYS A 10 6.99 13.29 2.46
N ILE A 11 6.12 14.31 2.54
CA ILE A 11 5.19 14.62 1.46
C ILE A 11 5.76 15.75 0.60
N VAL A 12 5.81 15.53 -0.70
CA VAL A 12 6.29 16.51 -1.66
C VAL A 12 5.36 16.54 -2.86
N ARG A 13 4.70 17.69 -3.09
CA ARG A 13 3.84 17.92 -4.26
C ARG A 13 2.84 16.80 -4.54
N GLY A 14 2.12 16.36 -3.52
CA GLY A 14 1.11 15.32 -3.70
C GLY A 14 1.64 13.90 -3.77
N THR A 15 2.96 13.74 -3.62
CA THR A 15 3.56 12.42 -3.48
C THR A 15 4.21 12.31 -2.11
N VAL A 16 4.41 11.09 -1.67
CA VAL A 16 5.09 10.79 -0.41
C VAL A 16 6.42 10.14 -0.76
N LEU A 17 7.50 10.66 -0.19
CA LEU A 17 8.82 10.08 -0.36
C LEU A 17 9.26 9.40 0.93
N ILE A 18 9.77 8.19 0.80
CA ILE A 18 10.29 7.40 1.91
C ILE A 18 11.74 7.10 1.58
N GLU A 19 12.68 7.81 2.19
CA GLU A 19 14.12 7.66 1.91
C GLU A 19 14.41 7.70 0.41
N GLY A 20 13.74 8.62 -0.29
CA GLY A 20 13.91 8.77 -1.72
C GLY A 20 13.02 7.88 -2.58
N ILE A 21 12.26 6.98 -1.96
CA ILE A 21 11.33 6.12 -2.70
C ILE A 21 10.01 6.86 -2.91
N ASP A 22 9.64 7.05 -4.15
CA ASP A 22 8.38 7.68 -4.52
C ASP A 22 7.23 6.73 -4.24
N SER A 23 6.18 7.21 -3.55
CA SER A 23 5.02 6.37 -3.21
C SER A 23 4.37 5.75 -4.45
N ARG A 24 4.50 6.39 -5.61
CA ARG A 24 3.95 5.85 -6.86
C ARG A 24 4.63 4.55 -7.28
N ASN A 25 5.83 4.31 -6.78
CA ASN A 25 6.58 3.08 -7.06
C ASN A 25 6.35 2.00 -6.01
N ILE A 26 5.50 2.26 -5.03
CA ILE A 26 5.14 1.27 -4.02
C ILE A 26 3.85 0.61 -4.46
N GLU A 27 3.88 -0.70 -4.57
CA GLU A 27 2.72 -1.49 -5.00
C GLU A 27 1.77 -1.73 -3.83
N TYR A 28 2.30 -2.26 -2.73
CA TYR A 28 1.53 -2.47 -1.51
C TYR A 28 2.49 -2.58 -0.33
N ILE A 29 1.91 -2.51 0.88
CA ILE A 29 2.67 -2.52 2.12
C ILE A 29 2.01 -3.52 3.07
N LYS A 30 2.81 -4.37 3.70
CA LYS A 30 2.34 -5.29 4.73
C LYS A 30 3.06 -5.06 6.03
N SER A 31 2.33 -5.11 7.14
CA SER A 31 2.95 -5.03 8.45
C SER A 31 3.72 -6.33 8.73
N GLU A 32 4.85 -6.19 9.41
CA GLU A 32 5.72 -7.32 9.74
C GLU A 32 6.40 -7.02 11.07
N HIS A 33 5.75 -7.41 12.16
CA HIS A 33 6.18 -7.08 13.53
C HIS A 33 6.23 -5.57 13.73
N ILE A 34 7.39 -5.04 14.08
CA ILE A 34 7.57 -3.59 14.29
C ILE A 34 7.91 -2.85 12.99
N TYR A 35 8.01 -3.59 11.88
CA TYR A 35 8.32 -3.02 10.59
C TYR A 35 7.13 -3.06 9.66
N CYS A 36 7.20 -2.28 8.60
CA CYS A 36 6.30 -2.40 7.47
C CYS A 36 7.15 -2.75 6.27
N ASN A 37 6.75 -3.77 5.52
CA ASN A 37 7.46 -4.18 4.33
C ASN A 37 6.83 -3.52 3.11
N LEU A 38 7.62 -2.70 2.42
CA LEU A 38 7.20 -1.99 1.22
C LEU A 38 7.56 -2.83 0.00
N TYR A 39 6.56 -3.20 -0.77
CA TYR A 39 6.76 -3.97 -2.00
C TYR A 39 6.69 -3.01 -3.18
N LEU A 40 7.79 -2.89 -3.89
CA LEU A 40 7.91 -1.93 -4.99
C LEU A 40 7.52 -2.56 -6.32
N THR A 41 7.17 -1.69 -7.25
CA THR A 41 6.73 -2.13 -8.59
C THR A 41 7.82 -2.85 -9.38
N ASP A 42 9.08 -2.62 -9.04
CA ASP A 42 10.22 -3.28 -9.70
C ASP A 42 10.65 -4.58 -9.00
N GLY A 43 9.87 -5.04 -8.01
CA GLY A 43 10.17 -6.26 -7.30
C GLY A 43 11.04 -6.11 -6.07
N GLN A 44 11.56 -4.92 -5.81
CA GLN A 44 12.33 -4.68 -4.59
C GLN A 44 11.43 -4.63 -3.37
N GLU A 45 12.00 -4.97 -2.22
CA GLU A 45 11.30 -4.92 -0.93
C GLU A 45 12.16 -4.16 0.07
N PHE A 46 11.52 -3.31 0.85
CA PHE A 46 12.21 -2.55 1.89
C PHE A 46 11.44 -2.63 3.19
N LEU A 47 12.16 -2.82 4.30
CA LEU A 47 11.56 -2.79 5.62
C LEU A 47 11.70 -1.38 6.18
N LEU A 48 10.57 -0.78 6.55
CA LEU A 48 10.52 0.54 7.16
C LEU A 48 10.10 0.36 8.62
N ARG A 49 10.88 0.92 9.53
CA ARG A 49 10.54 0.89 10.95
C ARG A 49 9.55 2.02 11.25
N GLU A 50 8.29 1.73 10.99
CA GLU A 50 7.21 2.69 11.15
C GLU A 50 5.92 1.92 11.41
N SER A 51 5.00 2.52 12.15
CA SER A 51 3.72 1.87 12.41
C SER A 51 2.85 1.89 11.16
N MET A 52 2.02 0.86 11.01
CA MET A 52 1.07 0.80 9.89
C MET A 52 0.10 1.97 9.95
N LYS A 53 -0.28 2.39 11.16
CA LYS A 53 -1.19 3.53 11.34
C LYS A 53 -0.58 4.81 10.80
N ALA A 54 0.69 5.06 11.08
CA ALA A 54 1.37 6.25 10.59
C ALA A 54 1.43 6.25 9.06
N LEU A 55 1.72 5.08 8.47
CA LEU A 55 1.75 4.94 7.03
C LEU A 55 0.37 5.13 6.42
N GLU A 56 -0.65 4.54 7.02
CA GLU A 56 -2.03 4.68 6.57
C GLU A 56 -2.46 6.14 6.54
N ASP A 57 -2.18 6.87 7.62
CA ASP A 57 -2.56 8.28 7.72
C ASP A 57 -1.89 9.14 6.66
N ARG A 58 -0.64 8.82 6.34
CA ARG A 58 0.13 9.61 5.38
C ARG A 58 -0.16 9.23 3.93
N LEU A 59 -0.35 7.94 3.67
CA LEU A 59 -0.51 7.43 2.31
C LEU A 59 -1.94 7.47 1.80
N GLU A 60 -2.90 7.66 2.69
CA GLU A 60 -4.31 7.81 2.30
C GLU A 60 -4.48 8.93 1.28
N THR A 61 -3.76 10.03 1.46
CA THR A 61 -3.86 11.19 0.58
C THR A 61 -3.33 10.95 -0.82
N VAL A 62 -2.55 9.91 -1.01
CA VAL A 62 -1.97 9.58 -2.31
C VAL A 62 -2.50 8.27 -2.89
N GLY A 63 -3.66 7.84 -2.42
CA GLY A 63 -4.38 6.74 -3.04
C GLY A 63 -4.10 5.36 -2.49
N PHE A 64 -3.56 5.25 -1.29
CA PHE A 64 -3.44 3.94 -0.64
C PHE A 64 -4.66 3.66 0.19
N ILE A 65 -5.16 2.44 0.12
CA ILE A 65 -6.29 2.00 0.92
C ILE A 65 -5.97 0.72 1.67
N LYS A 66 -6.60 0.58 2.81
CA LYS A 66 -6.44 -0.61 3.64
C LYS A 66 -7.40 -1.69 3.15
N ILE A 67 -6.87 -2.86 2.83
CA ILE A 67 -7.69 -3.98 2.35
C ILE A 67 -7.84 -5.08 3.39
N PHE A 68 -6.92 -5.18 4.32
CA PHE A 68 -7.08 -6.00 5.52
C PHE A 68 -6.15 -5.45 6.60
N ARG A 69 -6.30 -5.93 7.80
CA ARG A 69 -5.48 -5.47 8.91
C ARG A 69 -4.00 -5.67 8.58
N GLY A 70 -3.26 -4.58 8.59
CA GLY A 70 -1.83 -4.63 8.28
C GLY A 70 -1.48 -4.69 6.80
N CYS A 71 -2.40 -4.29 5.93
CA CYS A 71 -2.08 -4.22 4.50
C CYS A 71 -2.71 -3.00 3.83
N LEU A 72 -1.87 -2.24 3.16
CA LEU A 72 -2.29 -1.09 2.35
C LEU A 72 -1.92 -1.36 0.91
N VAL A 73 -2.80 -1.03 -0.03
CA VAL A 73 -2.50 -1.16 -1.45
C VAL A 73 -2.56 0.21 -2.13
N ASN A 74 -1.68 0.41 -3.08
CA ASN A 74 -1.69 1.59 -3.92
C ASN A 74 -2.72 1.38 -5.03
N MET A 75 -3.80 2.17 -5.01
CA MET A 75 -4.88 2.01 -5.98
C MET A 75 -4.41 2.22 -7.41
N GLU A 76 -3.39 3.01 -7.64
CA GLU A 76 -2.86 3.20 -8.99
C GLU A 76 -2.20 1.96 -9.55
N GLN A 77 -1.85 1.00 -8.69
CA GLN A 77 -1.22 -0.25 -9.10
C GLN A 77 -2.20 -1.42 -9.12
N VAL A 78 -3.47 -1.14 -8.88
CA VAL A 78 -4.51 -2.16 -8.90
C VAL A 78 -5.06 -2.30 -10.32
N GLU A 79 -5.04 -3.51 -10.84
CA GLU A 79 -5.62 -3.80 -12.15
C GLU A 79 -7.12 -4.02 -12.03
N GLU A 80 -7.54 -4.75 -11.00
CA GLU A 80 -8.93 -5.15 -10.87
C GLU A 80 -9.23 -5.55 -9.43
N MET A 81 -10.46 -5.29 -9.01
CA MET A 81 -10.99 -5.79 -7.74
C MET A 81 -12.26 -6.57 -8.03
N LYS A 82 -12.30 -7.83 -7.62
CA LYS A 82 -13.49 -8.65 -7.77
C LYS A 82 -13.46 -9.85 -6.83
N ASN A 83 -14.64 -10.33 -6.45
CA ASN A 83 -14.76 -11.52 -5.62
C ASN A 83 -13.97 -11.44 -4.33
N GLY A 84 -13.87 -10.25 -3.74
CA GLY A 84 -13.15 -10.05 -2.49
C GLY A 84 -11.63 -10.11 -2.64
N LYS A 85 -11.11 -9.93 -3.85
CA LYS A 85 -9.67 -9.98 -4.12
C LYS A 85 -9.22 -8.75 -4.90
N VAL A 86 -7.96 -8.38 -4.68
CA VAL A 86 -7.31 -7.30 -5.40
C VAL A 86 -6.25 -7.90 -6.30
N TYR A 87 -6.34 -7.61 -7.58
CA TYR A 87 -5.39 -8.07 -8.57
C TYR A 87 -4.49 -6.90 -8.95
N MET A 88 -3.22 -7.02 -8.61
CA MET A 88 -2.25 -5.96 -8.88
C MET A 88 -1.69 -6.09 -10.29
N HIS A 89 -1.26 -4.99 -10.88
CA HIS A 89 -0.66 -5.00 -12.22
C HIS A 89 0.54 -5.94 -12.30
N GLY A 90 1.27 -6.08 -11.23
CA GLY A 90 2.43 -6.98 -11.19
C GLY A 90 2.10 -8.45 -11.06
N GLY A 91 0.82 -8.81 -11.01
CA GLY A 91 0.40 -10.22 -10.91
C GLY A 91 0.10 -10.68 -9.48
N THR A 92 0.44 -9.89 -8.49
CA THR A 92 0.13 -10.23 -7.10
C THR A 92 -1.36 -10.19 -6.86
N VAL A 93 -1.89 -11.16 -6.12
CA VAL A 93 -3.30 -11.21 -5.73
C VAL A 93 -3.39 -11.14 -4.22
N LEU A 94 -4.16 -10.19 -3.72
CA LEU A 94 -4.34 -9.98 -2.28
C LEU A 94 -5.80 -10.13 -1.91
N GLN A 95 -6.07 -10.63 -0.71
CA GLN A 95 -7.43 -10.86 -0.25
C GLN A 95 -7.94 -9.65 0.53
N ILE A 96 -9.18 -9.23 0.24
CA ILE A 96 -9.81 -8.14 0.98
C ILE A 96 -10.51 -8.74 2.19
N SER A 97 -10.31 -8.15 3.36
CA SER A 97 -11.01 -8.55 4.57
C SER A 97 -12.51 -8.36 4.39
N SER A 98 -13.30 -9.33 4.83
CA SER A 98 -14.76 -9.21 4.75
C SER A 98 -15.28 -8.01 5.54
N ARG A 99 -14.58 -7.62 6.61
CA ARG A 99 -14.94 -6.43 7.40
C ARG A 99 -14.74 -5.15 6.63
N LEU A 100 -13.75 -5.12 5.72
CA LEU A 100 -13.38 -3.93 4.98
C LEU A 100 -13.93 -3.92 3.56
N LYS A 101 -14.57 -4.99 3.15
CA LYS A 101 -15.04 -5.13 1.77
C LYS A 101 -15.91 -3.96 1.31
N ALA A 102 -16.90 -3.59 2.09
CA ALA A 102 -17.78 -2.48 1.74
C ALA A 102 -17.03 -1.15 1.65
N SER A 103 -16.12 -0.92 2.60
CA SER A 103 -15.32 0.29 2.63
C SER A 103 -14.38 0.37 1.43
N VAL A 104 -13.76 -0.75 1.08
CA VAL A 104 -12.87 -0.83 -0.07
C VAL A 104 -13.63 -0.58 -1.36
N GLU A 105 -14.82 -1.16 -1.50
CA GLU A 105 -15.65 -0.99 -2.68
C GLU A 105 -16.07 0.47 -2.88
N LYS A 106 -16.29 1.20 -1.79
CA LYS A 106 -16.63 2.61 -1.87
C LYS A 106 -15.48 3.46 -2.41
N ASN A 107 -14.25 3.03 -2.17
CA ASN A 107 -13.06 3.75 -2.61
C ASN A 107 -12.58 3.32 -3.99
N THR A 108 -13.24 2.34 -4.59
CA THR A 108 -12.89 1.85 -5.92
C THR A 108 -13.53 2.76 -6.98
N PRO A 109 -12.79 3.09 -8.04
CA PRO A 109 -13.39 3.87 -9.12
C PRO A 109 -14.60 3.20 -9.70
N ALA A 110 -15.64 3.98 -10.02
CA ALA A 110 -16.91 3.47 -10.51
C ALA A 110 -16.83 2.86 -11.91
N SER A 111 -15.75 3.03 -12.57
CA SER A 111 -15.56 2.57 -13.95
C SER A 111 -15.34 1.07 -14.08
N VAL A 112 -15.42 0.37 -13.03
CA VAL A 112 -15.12 -1.04 -13.05
C VAL A 112 -16.25 -1.84 -13.70
#